data_7b063f2cf1899666279b57a8a3946769
#
_entry.id   7b063f2cf1899666279b57a8a3946769
#
_cell.length_a   1.000
_cell.length_b   1.000
_cell.length_c   1.000
_cell.angle_alpha   90.00
_cell.angle_beta   90.00
_cell.angle_gamma   90.00
#
_symmetry.space_group_name_H-M   'P 1'
#
loop_
_entity.id
_entity.type
_entity.pdbx_description
1 polymer ?
#
loop_
_entity_poly.entity_id
_entity_poly.type
_entity_poly.pdbx_seq_one_letter_code
_entity_poly.pdbx_strand_id
1 'polypeptide(L)'
;MPAIEVGRICVKTRGKDAGKKCVIVDIIDNNFVLVTGPKKITGVKRKRSNILHLEPTDKKIDIQKGASDDEVEKKLQESGLTDFMKEKVKIKIPVI
;
A
#
# COMPACT_ATOMS: atom_id res chain seq x y z
N MET A 1 2.13 -16.36 5.63
CA MET A 1 1.43 -15.06 5.70
C MET A 1 2.25 -13.99 5.01
N PRO A 2 1.61 -13.09 4.26
CA PRO A 2 2.36 -11.98 3.66
C PRO A 2 3.01 -11.11 4.73
N ALA A 3 4.25 -10.72 4.48
CA ALA A 3 5.02 -9.93 5.44
C ALA A 3 4.89 -8.43 5.18
N ILE A 4 5.03 -7.63 6.23
CA ILE A 4 5.17 -6.17 6.12
C ILE A 4 6.60 -5.90 5.70
N GLU A 5 6.80 -5.55 4.43
CA GLU A 5 8.14 -5.32 3.88
C GLU A 5 8.09 -4.34 2.72
N VAL A 6 9.23 -3.79 2.34
CA VAL A 6 9.32 -2.85 1.20
C VAL A 6 8.82 -3.54 -0.06
N GLY A 7 7.90 -2.88 -0.78
CA GLY A 7 7.28 -3.41 -1.99
C GLY A 7 5.97 -4.16 -1.76
N ARG A 8 5.63 -4.49 -0.53
CA ARG A 8 4.39 -5.20 -0.23
C ARG A 8 3.18 -4.30 -0.52
N ILE A 9 2.22 -4.85 -1.26
CA ILE A 9 0.95 -4.17 -1.50
C ILE A 9 0.02 -4.48 -0.34
N CYS A 10 -0.52 -3.43 0.27
CA CYS A 10 -1.42 -3.53 1.41
C CYS A 10 -2.75 -2.82 1.13
N VAL A 11 -3.79 -3.20 1.86
CA VAL A 11 -5.08 -2.50 1.87
C VAL A 11 -5.15 -1.67 3.13
N LYS A 12 -5.52 -0.40 3.01
CA LYS A 12 -5.76 0.43 4.19
C LYS A 12 -7.09 0.03 4.82
N THR A 13 -7.07 -0.15 6.13
CA THR A 13 -8.23 -0.68 6.85
C THR A 13 -8.95 0.37 7.69
N ARG A 14 -8.39 1.57 7.82
CA ARG A 14 -8.96 2.63 8.64
C ARG A 14 -8.87 3.99 7.96
N GLY A 15 -9.76 4.90 8.38
CA GLY A 15 -9.79 6.26 7.91
C GLY A 15 -10.47 6.43 6.56
N LYS A 16 -10.33 7.60 5.96
CA LYS A 16 -10.97 7.92 4.68
C LYS A 16 -10.44 7.11 3.50
N ASP A 17 -9.25 6.53 3.66
CA ASP A 17 -8.64 5.71 2.62
C ASP A 17 -8.92 4.22 2.81
N ALA A 18 -9.79 3.84 3.76
CA ALA A 18 -10.13 2.44 4.00
C ALA A 18 -10.63 1.77 2.71
N GLY A 19 -10.09 0.59 2.42
CA GLY A 19 -10.41 -0.16 1.19
C GLY A 19 -9.49 0.16 0.02
N LYS A 20 -8.74 1.24 0.08
CA LYS A 20 -7.78 1.59 -0.98
C LYS A 20 -6.46 0.87 -0.77
N LYS A 21 -5.78 0.57 -1.87
CA LYS A 21 -4.50 -0.12 -1.82
C LYS A 21 -3.34 0.86 -1.80
N CYS A 22 -2.26 0.44 -1.20
CA CYS A 22 -1.01 1.20 -1.14
C CYS A 22 0.18 0.26 -1.16
N VAL A 23 1.36 0.81 -1.38
CA VAL A 23 2.62 0.06 -1.42
C VAL A 23 3.51 0.58 -0.30
N ILE A 24 4.12 -0.34 0.44
CA ILE A 24 5.13 0.03 1.45
C ILE A 24 6.42 0.38 0.73
N VAL A 25 6.89 1.61 0.92
CA VAL A 25 8.15 2.07 0.30
C VAL A 25 9.29 2.19 1.31
N ASP A 26 9.00 2.22 2.59
CA ASP A 26 10.02 2.24 3.63
C ASP A 26 9.43 1.74 4.95
N ILE A 27 10.30 1.19 5.80
CA ILE A 27 9.94 0.78 7.15
C ILE A 27 10.60 1.78 8.10
N ILE A 28 9.79 2.53 8.83
CA ILE A 28 10.27 3.59 9.70
C ILE A 28 10.70 3.01 11.06
N ASP A 29 9.82 2.24 11.68
CA ASP A 29 10.10 1.56 12.95
C ASP A 29 9.15 0.37 13.11
N ASN A 30 9.06 -0.17 14.33
CA ASN A 30 8.22 -1.35 14.60
C ASN A 30 6.73 -1.10 14.43
N ASN A 31 6.29 0.17 14.42
CA ASN A 31 4.88 0.53 14.39
C ASN A 31 4.48 1.26 13.12
N PHE A 32 5.41 1.86 12.41
CA PHE A 32 5.11 2.75 11.27
C PHE A 32 5.91 2.40 10.04
N VAL A 33 5.24 2.57 8.91
CA VAL A 33 5.85 2.41 7.59
C VAL A 33 5.48 3.62 6.74
N LEU A 34 6.28 3.87 5.70
CA LEU A 34 5.96 4.87 4.70
C LEU A 34 5.27 4.17 3.54
N VAL A 35 4.11 4.68 3.16
CA VAL A 35 3.31 4.10 2.07
C VAL A 35 2.98 5.15 1.02
N THR A 36 2.70 4.66 -0.18
CA THR A 36 2.13 5.50 -1.26
C THR A 36 1.20 4.64 -2.11
N GLY A 37 0.20 5.29 -2.75
CA GLY A 37 -0.71 4.58 -3.62
C GLY A 37 -0.06 4.07 -4.91
N PRO A 38 0.60 4.84 -5.72
CA PRO A 38 0.66 6.30 -5.81
C PRO A 38 -0.72 6.96 -5.91
N LYS A 39 -0.78 8.22 -5.54
CA LYS A 39 -2.05 8.95 -5.45
C LYS A 39 -2.86 8.91 -6.74
N LYS A 40 -2.22 9.06 -7.88
CA LYS A 40 -2.92 9.08 -9.17
C LYS A 40 -3.48 7.72 -9.59
N ILE A 41 -3.05 6.64 -8.93
CA ILE A 41 -3.56 5.30 -9.19
C ILE A 41 -4.66 4.93 -8.19
N THR A 42 -4.38 5.08 -6.90
CA THR A 42 -5.28 4.60 -5.84
C THR A 42 -5.94 5.72 -5.04
N GLY A 43 -5.43 6.94 -5.13
CA GLY A 43 -5.88 8.06 -4.31
C GLY A 43 -5.16 8.18 -2.98
N VAL A 44 -4.30 7.24 -2.63
CA VAL A 44 -3.55 7.27 -1.37
C VAL A 44 -2.28 8.10 -1.55
N LYS A 45 -2.18 9.20 -0.79
CA LYS A 45 -0.99 10.05 -0.79
C LYS A 45 0.17 9.37 -0.08
N ARG A 46 1.40 9.71 -0.48
CA ARG A 46 2.60 9.28 0.21
C ARG A 46 2.58 9.80 1.65
N LYS A 47 2.58 8.88 2.61
CA LYS A 47 2.49 9.25 4.03
C LYS A 47 2.93 8.10 4.95
N ARG A 48 3.22 8.46 6.19
CA ARG A 48 3.44 7.48 7.25
C ARG A 48 2.11 6.83 7.65
N SER A 49 2.14 5.53 7.88
CA SER A 49 0.96 4.78 8.31
C SER A 49 1.33 3.80 9.40
N ASN A 50 0.44 3.63 10.37
CA ASN A 50 0.58 2.60 11.38
C ASN A 50 0.32 1.24 10.73
N ILE A 51 1.18 0.26 11.01
CA ILE A 51 1.05 -1.09 10.43
C ILE A 51 -0.25 -1.77 10.82
N LEU A 52 -0.82 -1.41 11.98
CA LEU A 52 -2.10 -1.96 12.43
C LEU A 52 -3.28 -1.50 11.56
N HIS A 53 -3.08 -0.47 10.75
CA HIS A 53 -4.09 0.05 9.82
C HIS A 53 -3.90 -0.47 8.40
N LEU A 54 -3.06 -1.48 8.24
CA LEU A 54 -2.74 -2.08 6.94
C LEU A 54 -2.99 -3.58 6.99
N GLU A 55 -3.61 -4.09 5.92
CA GLU A 55 -3.76 -5.52 5.70
C GLU A 55 -2.87 -5.91 4.52
N PRO A 56 -1.78 -6.66 4.74
CA PRO A 56 -0.91 -7.04 3.63
C PRO A 56 -1.60 -8.02 2.69
N THR A 57 -1.39 -7.83 1.39
CA THR A 57 -1.86 -8.77 0.37
C THR A 57 -0.74 -9.73 0.01
N ASP A 58 -1.04 -10.72 -0.82
CA ASP A 58 -0.03 -11.65 -1.33
C ASP A 58 0.80 -11.07 -2.48
N LYS A 59 0.50 -9.84 -2.91
CA LYS A 59 1.20 -9.18 -4.01
C LYS A 59 2.34 -8.31 -3.51
N LYS A 60 3.42 -8.31 -4.26
CA LYS A 60 4.63 -7.54 -3.94
C LYS A 60 5.29 -7.07 -5.22
N ILE A 61 5.87 -5.89 -5.19
CA ILE A 61 6.70 -5.39 -6.30
C ILE A 61 8.15 -5.24 -5.83
N ASP A 62 9.07 -5.33 -6.79
CA ASP A 62 10.50 -5.21 -6.50
C ASP A 62 10.92 -3.75 -6.62
N ILE A 63 10.98 -3.07 -5.51
CA ILE A 63 11.42 -1.67 -5.41
C ILE A 63 12.46 -1.53 -4.32
N GLN A 64 13.26 -0.47 -4.41
CA GLN A 64 14.23 -0.14 -3.39
C GLN A 64 13.56 0.65 -2.27
N LYS A 65 14.13 0.54 -1.07
CA LYS A 65 13.72 1.32 0.07
C LYS A 65 13.71 2.82 -0.27
N GLY A 66 12.60 3.48 0.01
CA GLY A 66 12.46 4.91 -0.27
C GLY A 66 12.15 5.24 -1.73
N ALA A 67 11.79 4.26 -2.55
CA ALA A 67 11.45 4.49 -3.96
C ALA A 67 10.45 5.63 -4.13
N SER A 68 10.65 6.43 -5.18
CA SER A 68 9.73 7.53 -5.51
C SER A 68 8.39 7.00 -6.02
N ASP A 69 7.38 7.85 -6.02
CA ASP A 69 6.07 7.49 -6.56
C ASP A 69 6.15 7.10 -8.04
N ASP A 70 7.01 7.77 -8.80
CA ASP A 70 7.21 7.45 -10.22
C ASP A 70 7.81 6.06 -10.40
N GLU A 71 8.77 5.68 -9.56
CA GLU A 71 9.36 4.34 -9.59
C GLU A 71 8.34 3.27 -9.21
N VAL A 72 7.54 3.54 -8.18
CA VAL A 72 6.48 2.63 -7.74
C VAL A 72 5.46 2.43 -8.86
N GLU A 73 5.02 3.51 -9.49
CA GLU A 73 4.08 3.46 -10.61
C GLU A 73 4.64 2.63 -11.76
N LYS A 74 5.90 2.87 -12.12
CA LYS A 74 6.56 2.13 -13.19
C LYS A 74 6.59 0.63 -12.90
N LYS A 75 6.94 0.26 -11.67
CA LYS A 75 6.99 -1.15 -11.28
C LYS A 75 5.60 -1.79 -11.27
N LEU A 76 4.59 -1.06 -10.86
CA LEU A 76 3.21 -1.55 -10.90
C LEU A 76 2.77 -1.80 -12.35
N GLN A 77 3.13 -0.92 -13.26
CA GLN A 77 2.83 -1.09 -14.69
C GLN A 77 3.57 -2.29 -15.27
N GLU A 78 4.85 -2.41 -14.99
CA GLU A 78 5.68 -3.53 -15.46
C GLU A 78 5.18 -4.88 -14.94
N SER A 79 4.65 -4.89 -13.72
CA SER A 79 4.15 -6.11 -13.09
C SER A 79 2.70 -6.43 -13.46
N GLY A 80 2.04 -5.54 -14.22
CA GLY A 80 0.64 -5.73 -14.59
C GLY A 80 -0.32 -5.58 -13.43
N LEU A 81 0.07 -4.85 -12.37
CA LEU A 81 -0.72 -4.72 -11.14
C LEU A 81 -1.49 -3.40 -11.03
N THR A 82 -1.43 -2.55 -12.06
CA THR A 82 -2.11 -1.25 -12.01
C THR A 82 -3.61 -1.40 -11.76
N ASP A 83 -4.27 -2.31 -12.47
CA ASP A 83 -5.70 -2.54 -12.29
C ASP A 83 -6.01 -3.12 -10.91
N PHE A 84 -5.15 -4.03 -10.43
CA PHE A 84 -5.27 -4.56 -9.07
C PHE A 84 -5.23 -3.44 -8.04
N MET A 85 -4.33 -2.47 -8.21
CA MET A 85 -4.21 -1.33 -7.29
C MET A 85 -5.45 -0.42 -7.32
N LYS A 86 -6.09 -0.28 -8.47
CA LYS A 86 -7.29 0.56 -8.60
C LYS A 86 -8.53 -0.06 -7.95
N GLU A 87 -8.54 -1.37 -7.77
CA GLU A 87 -9.66 -2.06 -7.13
C GLU A 87 -9.73 -1.71 -5.65
N LYS A 88 -10.90 -1.31 -5.20
CA LYS A 88 -11.15 -1.06 -3.78
C LYS A 88 -11.63 -2.34 -3.12
N VAL A 89 -11.11 -2.62 -1.95
CA VAL A 89 -11.52 -3.76 -1.15
C VAL A 89 -12.56 -3.28 -0.15
N LYS A 90 -13.69 -4.01 -0.08
CA LYS A 90 -14.73 -3.70 0.88
C LYS A 90 -14.25 -4.14 2.27
N ILE A 91 -14.03 -3.17 3.14
CA ILE A 91 -13.61 -3.43 4.51
C ILE A 91 -14.85 -3.63 5.36
N LYS A 92 -14.94 -4.81 6.00
CA LYS A 92 -15.93 -5.04 7.04
C LYS A 92 -15.39 -4.46 8.33
N ILE A 93 -15.82 -3.27 8.66
CA ILE A 93 -15.51 -2.67 9.95
C ILE A 93 -16.54 -3.19 10.91
N PRO A 94 -16.13 -3.87 12.01
CA PRO A 94 -17.09 -4.25 13.03
C PRO A 94 -17.79 -3.00 13.55
N VAL A 95 -19.07 -2.94 13.41
CA VAL A 95 -19.86 -1.85 14.01
C VAL A 95 -19.96 -2.19 15.49
N ILE A 96 -19.29 -1.40 16.26
CA ILE A 96 -19.34 -1.56 17.71
C ILE A 96 -20.37 -0.58 18.27
#